data_469a19c0246b1c01271d5b7e74a8a20a
#
_entry.id   469a19c0246b1c01271d5b7e74a8a20a
#
_cell.length_a   1.000
_cell.length_b   1.000
_cell.length_c   1.000
_cell.angle_alpha   90.00
_cell.angle_beta   90.00
_cell.angle_gamma   90.00
#
_symmetry.space_group_name_H-M   'P 1'
#
loop_
_entity.id
_entity.type
_entity.pdbx_description
1 polymer ?
#
loop_
_entity_poly.entity_id
_entity_poly.type
_entity_poly.pdbx_seq_one_letter_code
_entity_poly.pdbx_strand_id
1 'polypeptide(L)'
;MTPCNADRTSNVEALVEKARELIATGMNAVVYCGSMGDWPLVSDADRQKGVAALTEAGVPVIVGTGAINTKAAVAHAKHAQEVGAKGLMLIPRLLSRGTSPAAQRNHFAAILGATPGLPAVIYNSPYYGFETKADLFFDLKEEFPNL
;
A
#
# COMPACT_ATOMS: atom_id res chain seq x y z
N MET A 1 1.89 -13.45 1.71
CA MET A 1 3.30 -13.31 2.17
C MET A 1 4.17 -12.99 0.97
N THR A 2 5.24 -12.20 1.16
CA THR A 2 6.21 -11.91 0.09
C THR A 2 7.16 -13.11 -0.07
N PRO A 3 7.25 -13.73 -1.26
CA PRO A 3 8.22 -14.82 -1.50
C PRO A 3 9.66 -14.31 -1.30
N CYS A 4 10.48 -15.13 -0.65
CA CYS A 4 11.88 -14.79 -0.37
C CYS A 4 12.84 -15.90 -0.81
N ASN A 5 14.03 -15.51 -1.18
CA ASN A 5 15.17 -16.40 -1.40
C ASN A 5 15.75 -16.91 -0.07
N ALA A 6 16.66 -17.89 -0.13
CA ALA A 6 17.33 -18.43 1.05
C ALA A 6 18.15 -17.37 1.82
N ASP A 7 18.63 -16.33 1.16
CA ASP A 7 19.36 -15.20 1.73
C ASP A 7 18.43 -14.10 2.28
N ARG A 8 17.10 -14.33 2.27
CA ARG A 8 16.02 -13.42 2.73
C ARG A 8 15.77 -12.20 1.82
N THR A 9 16.38 -12.12 0.66
CA THR A 9 15.99 -11.13 -0.35
C THR A 9 14.64 -11.50 -0.98
N SER A 10 13.90 -10.52 -1.48
CA SER A 10 12.62 -10.78 -2.16
C SER A 10 12.83 -11.56 -3.45
N ASN A 11 12.08 -12.66 -3.63
CA ASN A 11 12.08 -13.42 -4.88
C ASN A 11 10.99 -12.85 -5.81
N VAL A 12 11.43 -11.95 -6.69
CA VAL A 12 10.52 -11.21 -7.58
C VAL A 12 9.88 -12.12 -8.64
N GLU A 13 10.59 -13.13 -9.12
CA GLU A 13 10.05 -14.07 -10.10
C GLU A 13 8.92 -14.89 -9.48
N ALA A 14 9.14 -15.46 -8.30
CA ALA A 14 8.10 -16.20 -7.58
C ALA A 14 6.93 -15.28 -7.16
N LEU A 15 7.17 -13.99 -6.89
CA LEU A 15 6.12 -13.02 -6.62
C LEU A 15 5.19 -12.84 -7.83
N VAL A 16 5.77 -12.64 -9.01
CA VAL A 16 5.02 -12.46 -10.27
C VAL A 16 4.27 -13.74 -10.65
N GLU A 17 4.93 -14.90 -10.54
CA GLU A 17 4.30 -16.20 -10.80
C GLU A 17 3.08 -16.41 -9.91
N LYS A 18 3.24 -16.24 -8.60
CA LYS A 18 2.15 -16.38 -7.64
C LYS A 18 1.01 -15.40 -7.87
N ALA A 19 1.33 -14.15 -8.24
CA ALA A 19 0.32 -13.16 -8.57
C ALA A 19 -0.50 -13.57 -9.81
N ARG A 20 0.16 -14.06 -10.87
CA ARG A 20 -0.51 -14.57 -12.06
C ARG A 20 -1.42 -15.78 -11.77
N GLU A 21 -0.97 -16.69 -10.92
CA GLU A 21 -1.80 -17.82 -10.48
C GLU A 21 -3.08 -17.33 -9.79
N LEU A 22 -2.97 -16.33 -8.87
CA LEU A 22 -4.12 -15.75 -8.18
C LEU A 22 -5.10 -15.08 -9.17
N ILE A 23 -4.59 -14.32 -10.14
CA ILE A 23 -5.44 -13.72 -11.18
C ILE A 23 -6.12 -14.82 -12.02
N ALA A 24 -5.43 -15.90 -12.35
CA ALA A 24 -6.01 -17.02 -13.10
C ALA A 24 -7.13 -17.76 -12.34
N THR A 25 -7.14 -17.69 -11.00
CA THR A 25 -8.26 -18.21 -10.19
C THR A 25 -9.48 -17.29 -10.13
N GLY A 26 -9.47 -16.14 -10.82
CA GLY A 26 -10.57 -15.20 -10.87
C GLY A 26 -10.44 -14.00 -9.94
N MET A 27 -9.27 -13.79 -9.30
CA MET A 27 -9.02 -12.57 -8.54
C MET A 27 -8.89 -11.37 -9.49
N ASN A 28 -9.52 -10.24 -9.14
CA ASN A 28 -9.46 -9.01 -9.95
C ASN A 28 -8.17 -8.22 -9.77
N ALA A 29 -7.51 -8.36 -8.63
CA ALA A 29 -6.24 -7.71 -8.32
C ALA A 29 -5.52 -8.45 -7.18
N VAL A 30 -4.24 -8.15 -7.00
CA VAL A 30 -3.47 -8.58 -5.83
C VAL A 30 -3.07 -7.37 -4.99
N VAL A 31 -3.01 -7.54 -3.67
CA VAL A 31 -2.46 -6.54 -2.75
C VAL A 31 -1.00 -6.90 -2.46
N TYR A 32 -0.08 -6.01 -2.80
CA TYR A 32 1.34 -6.15 -2.46
C TYR A 32 1.76 -5.13 -1.40
N CYS A 33 2.67 -5.51 -0.52
CA CYS A 33 3.06 -4.72 0.65
C CYS A 33 1.91 -4.37 1.61
N GLY A 34 0.91 -5.25 1.70
CA GLY A 34 -0.05 -5.24 2.80
C GLY A 34 0.55 -5.86 4.07
N SER A 35 -0.22 -5.87 5.17
CA SER A 35 0.21 -6.46 6.46
C SER A 35 0.66 -7.90 6.34
N MET A 36 -0.08 -8.72 5.61
CA MET A 36 0.23 -10.13 5.35
C MET A 36 1.41 -10.32 4.39
N GLY A 37 1.86 -9.26 3.75
CA GLY A 37 3.02 -9.24 2.86
C GLY A 37 4.33 -8.89 3.56
N ASP A 38 4.31 -8.78 4.89
CA ASP A 38 5.48 -8.48 5.72
C ASP A 38 6.19 -7.18 5.31
N TRP A 39 5.41 -6.16 4.89
CA TRP A 39 5.96 -4.90 4.39
C TRP A 39 7.03 -4.26 5.30
N PRO A 40 7.00 -4.41 6.65
CA PRO A 40 8.03 -3.82 7.50
C PRO A 40 9.41 -4.49 7.36
N LEU A 41 9.44 -5.69 6.79
CA LEU A 41 10.65 -6.50 6.61
C LEU A 41 11.21 -6.43 5.19
N VAL A 42 10.46 -5.82 4.25
CA VAL A 42 10.88 -5.66 2.86
C VAL A 42 11.58 -4.32 2.71
N SER A 43 12.80 -4.30 2.17
CA SER A 43 13.52 -3.06 1.88
C SER A 43 12.76 -2.19 0.89
N ASP A 44 12.94 -0.86 0.95
CA ASP A 44 12.30 0.06 0.01
C ASP A 44 12.65 -0.28 -1.45
N ALA A 45 13.90 -0.68 -1.71
CA ALA A 45 14.36 -1.08 -3.05
C ALA A 45 13.66 -2.36 -3.54
N ASP A 46 13.58 -3.40 -2.71
CA ASP A 46 12.90 -4.64 -3.06
C ASP A 46 11.41 -4.43 -3.26
N ARG A 47 10.80 -3.58 -2.44
CA ARG A 47 9.41 -3.19 -2.56
C ARG A 47 9.12 -2.51 -3.89
N GLN A 48 9.90 -1.50 -4.27
CA GLN A 48 9.77 -0.81 -5.55
C GLN A 48 9.98 -1.76 -6.73
N LYS A 49 11.01 -2.61 -6.65
CA LYS A 49 11.28 -3.64 -7.66
C LYS A 49 10.11 -4.63 -7.82
N GLY A 50 9.52 -5.07 -6.70
CA GLY A 50 8.36 -5.96 -6.73
C GLY A 50 7.11 -5.31 -7.34
N VAL A 51 6.82 -4.04 -7.00
CA VAL A 51 5.70 -3.29 -7.58
C VAL A 51 5.89 -3.11 -9.09
N ALA A 52 7.07 -2.68 -9.54
CA ALA A 52 7.39 -2.52 -10.96
C ALA A 52 7.24 -3.85 -11.71
N ALA A 53 7.80 -4.94 -11.21
CA ALA A 53 7.72 -6.24 -11.85
C ALA A 53 6.28 -6.76 -11.98
N LEU A 54 5.44 -6.54 -10.96
CA LEU A 54 4.01 -6.91 -11.02
C LEU A 54 3.27 -6.13 -12.11
N THR A 55 3.50 -4.81 -12.19
CA THR A 55 2.87 -3.95 -13.20
C THR A 55 3.37 -4.26 -14.60
N GLU A 56 4.67 -4.45 -14.81
CA GLU A 56 5.27 -4.88 -16.08
C GLU A 56 4.74 -6.24 -16.54
N ALA A 57 4.48 -7.14 -15.61
CA ALA A 57 3.88 -8.45 -15.89
C ALA A 57 2.37 -8.38 -16.23
N GLY A 58 1.77 -7.19 -16.24
CA GLY A 58 0.35 -6.97 -16.50
C GLY A 58 -0.57 -7.38 -15.35
N VAL A 59 -0.03 -7.62 -14.15
CA VAL A 59 -0.83 -7.98 -12.96
C VAL A 59 -1.48 -6.72 -12.38
N PRO A 60 -2.81 -6.68 -12.21
CA PRO A 60 -3.46 -5.59 -11.49
C PRO A 60 -3.02 -5.59 -10.02
N VAL A 61 -2.25 -4.59 -9.61
CA VAL A 61 -1.70 -4.51 -8.24
C VAL A 61 -2.24 -3.32 -7.48
N ILE A 62 -2.65 -3.55 -6.24
CA ILE A 62 -2.95 -2.55 -5.22
C ILE A 62 -1.78 -2.52 -4.25
N VAL A 63 -1.19 -1.34 -4.04
CA VAL A 63 0.02 -1.20 -3.25
C VAL A 63 -0.30 -0.70 -1.85
N GLY A 64 0.09 -1.46 -0.82
CA GLY A 64 0.02 -1.00 0.55
C GLY A 64 1.06 0.11 0.81
N THR A 65 0.68 1.19 1.49
CA THR A 65 1.56 2.35 1.73
C THR A 65 2.29 2.32 3.07
N GLY A 66 2.27 1.18 3.77
CA GLY A 66 2.90 1.05 5.08
C GLY A 66 4.34 1.56 5.10
N ALA A 67 4.67 2.42 6.07
CA ALA A 67 5.99 3.00 6.23
C ALA A 67 6.21 3.51 7.67
N ILE A 68 7.46 3.74 8.05
CA ILE A 68 7.81 4.27 9.38
C ILE A 68 7.31 5.72 9.56
N ASN A 69 7.25 6.48 8.47
CA ASN A 69 6.82 7.88 8.49
C ASN A 69 6.04 8.26 7.22
N THR A 70 5.35 9.39 7.27
CA THR A 70 4.52 9.89 6.18
C THR A 70 5.32 10.16 4.89
N LYS A 71 6.55 10.68 5.01
CA LYS A 71 7.41 10.97 3.84
C LYS A 71 7.71 9.69 3.04
N ALA A 72 8.05 8.60 3.72
CA ALA A 72 8.28 7.30 3.07
C ALA A 72 6.99 6.72 2.48
N ALA A 73 5.85 6.83 3.19
CA ALA A 73 4.56 6.40 2.66
C ALA A 73 4.19 7.12 1.36
N VAL A 74 4.40 8.45 1.31
CA VAL A 74 4.20 9.26 0.10
C VAL A 74 5.14 8.83 -1.03
N ALA A 75 6.40 8.53 -0.73
CA ALA A 75 7.35 8.05 -1.74
C ALA A 75 6.91 6.72 -2.36
N HIS A 76 6.42 5.77 -1.55
CA HIS A 76 5.87 4.51 -2.04
C HIS A 76 4.62 4.70 -2.90
N ALA A 77 3.72 5.60 -2.49
CA ALA A 77 2.52 5.91 -3.24
C ALA A 77 2.84 6.54 -4.61
N LYS A 78 3.76 7.50 -4.65
CA LYS A 78 4.23 8.12 -5.92
C LYS A 78 4.85 7.09 -6.86
N HIS A 79 5.75 6.25 -6.36
CA HIS A 79 6.32 5.18 -7.15
C HIS A 79 5.24 4.24 -7.71
N ALA A 80 4.25 3.85 -6.89
CA ALA A 80 3.14 3.02 -7.34
C ALA A 80 2.35 3.67 -8.50
N GLN A 81 2.09 4.98 -8.42
CA GLN A 81 1.45 5.73 -9.50
C GLN A 81 2.31 5.80 -10.75
N GLU A 82 3.60 6.07 -10.61
CA GLU A 82 4.58 6.18 -11.72
C GLU A 82 4.69 4.89 -12.53
N VAL A 83 4.68 3.74 -11.86
CA VAL A 83 4.79 2.43 -12.53
C VAL A 83 3.44 1.84 -12.96
N GLY A 84 2.32 2.54 -12.72
CA GLY A 84 1.01 2.14 -13.23
C GLY A 84 0.24 1.13 -12.38
N ALA A 85 0.46 1.11 -11.06
CA ALA A 85 -0.38 0.37 -10.13
C ALA A 85 -1.87 0.75 -10.27
N LYS A 86 -2.78 -0.12 -9.88
CA LYS A 86 -4.23 0.09 -10.03
C LYS A 86 -4.88 0.79 -8.84
N GLY A 87 -4.20 0.85 -7.69
CA GLY A 87 -4.71 1.54 -6.51
C GLY A 87 -3.75 1.45 -5.33
N LEU A 88 -4.14 2.13 -4.26
CA LEU A 88 -3.41 2.14 -3.00
C LEU A 88 -4.26 1.56 -1.87
N MET A 89 -3.61 0.86 -0.96
CA MET A 89 -4.15 0.52 0.36
C MET A 89 -3.43 1.37 1.39
N LEU A 90 -4.10 2.41 1.89
CA LEU A 90 -3.55 3.34 2.86
C LEU A 90 -3.47 2.68 4.23
N ILE A 91 -2.26 2.49 4.72
CA ILE A 91 -1.99 1.94 6.03
C ILE A 91 -1.80 3.09 7.02
N PRO A 92 -2.46 3.07 8.19
CA PRO A 92 -2.23 4.07 9.24
C PRO A 92 -0.76 4.18 9.60
N ARG A 93 -0.38 5.30 10.20
CA ARG A 93 0.98 5.48 10.72
C ARG A 93 1.37 4.32 11.63
N LEU A 94 2.58 3.81 11.43
CA LEU A 94 3.18 2.86 12.36
C LEU A 94 3.26 3.50 13.76
N LEU A 95 3.05 2.69 14.80
CA LEU A 95 2.99 3.14 16.20
C LEU A 95 1.90 4.20 16.46
N SER A 96 0.72 4.00 15.87
CA SER A 96 -0.40 4.93 15.94
C SER A 96 -1.10 4.99 17.31
N ARG A 97 -0.73 4.17 18.29
CA ARG A 97 -1.32 4.22 19.63
C ARG A 97 -1.16 5.60 20.24
N GLY A 98 -2.28 6.19 20.65
CA GLY A 98 -2.32 7.55 21.16
C GLY A 98 -2.12 8.65 20.12
N THR A 99 -2.03 8.32 18.83
CA THR A 99 -1.97 9.32 17.76
C THR A 99 -3.31 10.01 17.64
N SER A 100 -3.29 11.35 17.59
CA SER A 100 -4.51 12.13 17.43
C SER A 100 -5.15 11.88 16.06
N PRO A 101 -6.50 11.95 15.94
CA PRO A 101 -7.18 11.89 14.64
C PRO A 101 -6.62 12.88 13.61
N ALA A 102 -6.24 14.09 14.03
CA ALA A 102 -5.62 15.08 13.16
C ALA A 102 -4.28 14.62 12.58
N ALA A 103 -3.44 13.92 13.35
CA ALA A 103 -2.18 13.39 12.84
C ALA A 103 -2.40 12.26 11.83
N GLN A 104 -3.40 11.41 12.02
CA GLN A 104 -3.78 10.38 11.05
C GLN A 104 -4.39 11.00 9.78
N ARG A 105 -5.28 12.01 9.95
CA ARG A 105 -5.81 12.77 8.84
C ARG A 105 -4.68 13.33 7.97
N ASN A 106 -3.73 14.03 8.57
CA ASN A 106 -2.60 14.61 7.86
C ASN A 106 -1.76 13.54 7.14
N HIS A 107 -1.60 12.36 7.72
CA HIS A 107 -0.91 11.25 7.09
C HIS A 107 -1.64 10.78 5.83
N PHE A 108 -2.94 10.52 5.91
CA PHE A 108 -3.74 10.08 4.76
C PHE A 108 -3.86 11.18 3.70
N ALA A 109 -4.12 12.42 4.11
CA ALA A 109 -4.20 13.56 3.21
C ALA A 109 -2.91 13.77 2.40
N ALA A 110 -1.75 13.63 3.04
CA ALA A 110 -0.46 13.74 2.35
C ALA A 110 -0.26 12.68 1.27
N ILE A 111 -0.73 11.45 1.49
CA ILE A 111 -0.63 10.36 0.51
C ILE A 111 -1.63 10.60 -0.62
N LEU A 112 -2.89 10.86 -0.30
CA LEU A 112 -3.97 11.09 -1.26
C LEU A 112 -3.68 12.29 -2.17
N GLY A 113 -3.24 13.41 -1.59
CA GLY A 113 -2.89 14.61 -2.34
C GLY A 113 -1.65 14.45 -3.22
N ALA A 114 -0.75 13.54 -2.87
CA ALA A 114 0.44 13.24 -3.67
C ALA A 114 0.16 12.35 -4.89
N THR A 115 -0.98 11.64 -4.91
CA THR A 115 -1.35 10.66 -5.95
C THR A 115 -2.82 10.81 -6.37
N PRO A 116 -3.26 11.99 -6.86
CA PRO A 116 -4.67 12.27 -7.12
C PRO A 116 -5.28 11.40 -8.24
N GLY A 117 -4.43 10.85 -9.11
CA GLY A 117 -4.85 9.96 -10.21
C GLY A 117 -4.96 8.49 -9.84
N LEU A 118 -4.67 8.11 -8.59
CA LEU A 118 -4.64 6.70 -8.18
C LEU A 118 -5.70 6.42 -7.12
N PRO A 119 -6.71 5.56 -7.39
CA PRO A 119 -7.73 5.20 -6.42
C PRO A 119 -7.12 4.62 -5.14
N ALA A 120 -7.71 4.92 -3.99
CA ALA A 120 -7.20 4.49 -2.70
C ALA A 120 -8.30 3.99 -1.78
N VAL A 121 -7.96 3.07 -0.89
CA VAL A 121 -8.80 2.62 0.22
C VAL A 121 -8.03 2.74 1.52
N ILE A 122 -8.70 3.08 2.62
CA ILE A 122 -8.09 3.06 3.96
C ILE A 122 -8.20 1.64 4.53
N TYR A 123 -7.07 1.08 4.92
CA TYR A 123 -7.02 -0.19 5.65
C TYR A 123 -7.34 0.04 7.12
N ASN A 124 -8.62 -0.05 7.46
CA ASN A 124 -9.12 0.18 8.82
C ASN A 124 -9.05 -1.10 9.65
N SER A 125 -7.87 -1.38 10.19
CA SER A 125 -7.62 -2.58 11.01
C SER A 125 -7.18 -2.20 12.42
N PRO A 126 -7.75 -2.81 13.46
CA PRO A 126 -7.33 -2.60 14.86
C PRO A 126 -5.86 -3.02 15.10
N TYR A 127 -5.29 -3.81 14.20
CA TYR A 127 -3.90 -4.25 14.25
C TYR A 127 -2.91 -3.09 14.33
N TYR A 128 -3.23 -1.95 13.68
CA TYR A 128 -2.39 -0.75 13.67
C TYR A 128 -2.64 0.20 14.86
N GLY A 129 -3.56 -0.13 15.75
CA GLY A 129 -3.84 0.65 16.96
C GLY A 129 -4.53 1.99 16.71
N PHE A 130 -5.04 2.23 15.50
CA PHE A 130 -5.86 3.38 15.15
C PHE A 130 -7.09 2.92 14.37
N GLU A 131 -8.26 3.37 14.80
CA GLU A 131 -9.52 3.15 14.10
C GLU A 131 -9.94 4.41 13.37
N THR A 132 -10.05 4.34 12.05
CA THR A 132 -10.62 5.41 11.23
C THR A 132 -12.12 5.43 11.42
N LYS A 133 -12.63 6.45 12.09
CA LYS A 133 -14.07 6.66 12.28
C LYS A 133 -14.71 7.21 10.99
N ALA A 134 -16.01 7.03 10.86
CA ALA A 134 -16.76 7.47 9.70
C ALA A 134 -16.56 8.97 9.39
N ASP A 135 -16.59 9.81 10.42
CA ASP A 135 -16.41 11.27 10.26
C ASP A 135 -15.07 11.61 9.59
N LEU A 136 -13.98 10.97 10.04
CA LEU A 136 -12.66 11.19 9.44
C LEU A 136 -12.61 10.70 7.99
N PHE A 137 -13.28 9.57 7.70
CA PHE A 137 -13.35 9.05 6.33
C PHE A 137 -14.12 10.01 5.42
N PHE A 138 -15.28 10.50 5.83
CA PHE A 138 -16.07 11.43 5.03
C PHE A 138 -15.37 12.76 4.83
N ASP A 139 -14.74 13.30 5.85
CA ASP A 139 -13.94 14.54 5.78
C ASP A 139 -12.80 14.39 4.74
N LEU A 140 -12.10 13.27 4.73
CA LEU A 140 -11.08 13.00 3.71
C LEU A 140 -11.68 12.81 2.31
N LYS A 141 -12.82 12.12 2.21
CA LYS A 141 -13.48 11.85 0.92
C LYS A 141 -13.98 13.11 0.24
N GLU A 142 -14.42 14.14 1.01
CA GLU A 142 -14.82 15.44 0.46
C GLU A 142 -13.65 16.17 -0.18
N GLU A 143 -12.46 16.09 0.43
CA GLU A 143 -11.25 16.77 -0.05
C GLU A 143 -10.51 15.98 -1.13
N PHE A 144 -10.53 14.63 -1.03
CA PHE A 144 -9.77 13.74 -1.92
C PHE A 144 -10.70 12.76 -2.66
N PRO A 145 -11.14 13.09 -3.88
CA PRO A 145 -12.06 12.24 -4.66
C PRO A 145 -11.52 10.84 -4.98
N ASN A 146 -10.19 10.67 -4.93
CA ASN A 146 -9.51 9.39 -5.16
C ASN A 146 -9.55 8.41 -3.96
N LEU A 147 -10.11 8.81 -2.81
CA LEU A 147 -10.35 7.92 -1.68
C LEU A 147 -11.63 7.11 -1.92
#